data_141eea192dbdceb32fb78b497884426c
#
_entry.id   141eea192dbdceb32fb78b497884426c
#
_cell.length_a   1.000
_cell.length_b   1.000
_cell.length_c   1.000
_cell.angle_alpha   90.00
_cell.angle_beta   90.00
_cell.angle_gamma   90.00
#
_symmetry.space_group_name_H-M   'P 1'
#
loop_
_entity.id
_entity.type
_entity.pdbx_description
1 polymer ?
#
loop_
_entity_poly.entity_id
_entity_poly.type
_entity_poly.pdbx_seq_one_letter_code
_entity_poly.pdbx_strand_id
1 'polypeptide(L)'
;MELKNVILEKEDNIAVVTVNRPKALNALSSETLKELDLVFTTIENDDDVLAVVLTGAGEKAFVAGADISEMKDMTVLQGRDFGKLGNNVFRKIETLSKPVIAAVNGFALGGGCELSMACDIRIASNKAKFGQPEVGLGITPGFGGTQRLSRLVGMG
;
A
#
# COMPACT_ATOMS: atom_id res chain seq x y z
N MET A 1 -0.37 -19.75 3.49
CA MET A 1 0.82 -19.14 2.86
C MET A 1 1.61 -18.47 3.97
N GLU A 2 2.90 -18.68 4.04
CA GLU A 2 3.76 -18.01 5.03
C GLU A 2 4.01 -16.58 4.56
N LEU A 3 3.75 -15.58 5.44
CA LEU A 3 4.00 -14.17 5.15
C LEU A 3 5.49 -13.87 5.33
N LYS A 4 6.11 -13.22 4.34
CA LYS A 4 7.55 -12.86 4.35
C LYS A 4 7.76 -11.35 4.35
N ASN A 5 6.87 -10.63 3.66
CA ASN A 5 6.97 -9.19 3.40
C ASN A 5 5.91 -8.37 4.13
N VAL A 6 4.94 -9.04 4.75
CA VAL A 6 3.87 -8.42 5.53
C VAL A 6 3.78 -9.09 6.89
N ILE A 7 3.64 -8.31 7.94
CA ILE A 7 3.37 -8.79 9.29
C ILE A 7 1.92 -8.46 9.61
N LEU A 8 1.17 -9.42 10.14
CA LEU A 8 -0.16 -9.22 10.69
C LEU A 8 -0.12 -9.53 12.18
N GLU A 9 -0.40 -8.53 12.99
CA GLU A 9 -0.55 -8.64 14.44
C GLU A 9 -1.97 -8.24 14.83
N LYS A 10 -2.48 -8.78 15.92
CA LYS A 10 -3.79 -8.42 16.46
C LYS A 10 -3.62 -7.96 17.89
N GLU A 11 -3.99 -6.73 18.15
CA GLU A 11 -4.01 -6.12 19.48
C GLU A 11 -5.46 -5.81 19.84
N ASP A 12 -6.02 -6.57 20.75
CA ASP A 12 -7.46 -6.56 21.06
C ASP A 12 -8.31 -6.77 19.79
N ASN A 13 -9.09 -5.76 19.41
CA ASN A 13 -9.94 -5.78 18.21
C ASN A 13 -9.33 -4.98 17.02
N ILE A 14 -8.04 -4.67 17.07
CA ILE A 14 -7.35 -3.93 16.03
C ILE A 14 -6.36 -4.85 15.33
N ALA A 15 -6.45 -4.94 14.00
CA ALA A 15 -5.44 -5.57 13.18
C ALA A 15 -4.34 -4.55 12.82
N VAL A 16 -3.10 -4.85 13.15
CA VAL A 16 -1.94 -4.06 12.73
C VAL A 16 -1.25 -4.78 11.58
N VAL A 17 -1.28 -4.15 10.40
CA VAL A 17 -0.66 -4.66 9.17
C VAL A 17 0.59 -3.85 8.89
N THR A 18 1.74 -4.50 8.90
CA THR A 18 3.03 -3.84 8.65
C THR A 18 3.65 -4.37 7.36
N VAL A 19 3.88 -3.50 6.38
CA VAL A 19 4.71 -3.83 5.21
C VAL A 19 6.16 -3.92 5.69
N ASN A 20 6.78 -5.11 5.60
CA ASN A 20 8.06 -5.41 6.25
C ASN A 20 9.15 -5.75 5.23
N ARG A 21 9.57 -4.75 4.47
CA ARG A 21 10.74 -4.81 3.56
C ARG A 21 11.65 -3.59 3.78
N PRO A 22 12.12 -3.30 5.01
CA PRO A 22 12.81 -2.04 5.32
C PRO A 22 14.09 -1.82 4.51
N LYS A 23 14.78 -2.88 4.08
CA LYS A 23 15.96 -2.79 3.19
C LYS A 23 15.61 -2.28 1.78
N ALA A 24 14.38 -2.48 1.33
CA ALA A 24 13.84 -1.99 0.06
C ALA A 24 12.88 -0.81 0.27
N LEU A 25 12.98 -0.09 1.40
CA LEU A 25 12.06 1.01 1.76
C LEU A 25 10.58 0.61 1.68
N ASN A 26 10.27 -0.65 2.01
CA ASN A 26 8.94 -1.23 1.97
C ASN A 26 8.28 -1.23 0.57
N ALA A 27 9.08 -1.24 -0.50
CA ALA A 27 8.58 -1.26 -1.88
C ALA A 27 7.69 -2.47 -2.16
N LEU A 28 6.65 -2.26 -2.97
CA LEU A 28 5.62 -3.25 -3.29
C LEU A 28 6.09 -4.12 -4.46
N SER A 29 6.47 -5.36 -4.15
CA SER A 29 6.64 -6.43 -5.13
C SER A 29 5.33 -7.17 -5.38
N SER A 30 5.28 -8.01 -6.42
CA SER A 30 4.14 -8.91 -6.66
C SER A 30 3.86 -9.82 -5.47
N GLU A 31 4.90 -10.29 -4.77
CA GLU A 31 4.76 -11.11 -3.56
C GLU A 31 4.14 -10.29 -2.43
N THR A 32 4.63 -9.07 -2.17
CA THR A 32 4.06 -8.18 -1.16
C THR A 32 2.59 -7.87 -1.42
N LEU A 33 2.22 -7.60 -2.68
CA LEU A 33 0.82 -7.36 -3.05
C LEU A 33 -0.07 -8.58 -2.82
N LYS A 34 0.41 -9.79 -3.14
CA LYS A 34 -0.32 -11.05 -2.87
C LYS A 34 -0.48 -11.31 -1.37
N GLU A 35 0.54 -11.00 -0.57
CA GLU A 35 0.46 -11.12 0.88
C GLU A 35 -0.54 -10.12 1.47
N LEU A 36 -0.55 -8.86 0.99
CA LEU A 36 -1.57 -7.88 1.37
C LEU A 36 -2.97 -8.35 0.99
N ASP A 37 -3.15 -8.90 -0.22
CA ASP A 37 -4.44 -9.46 -0.65
C ASP A 37 -4.95 -10.54 0.31
N LEU A 38 -4.07 -11.46 0.71
CA LEU A 38 -4.38 -12.53 1.66
C LEU A 38 -4.71 -11.96 3.05
N VAL A 39 -3.88 -11.04 3.56
CA VAL A 39 -4.04 -10.43 4.88
C VAL A 39 -5.38 -9.69 4.96
N PHE A 40 -5.72 -8.85 3.99
CA PHE A 40 -6.99 -8.13 3.97
C PHE A 40 -8.20 -9.04 3.75
N THR A 41 -8.04 -10.16 3.04
CA THR A 41 -9.07 -11.21 2.96
C THR A 41 -9.28 -11.89 4.32
N THR A 42 -8.21 -12.16 5.06
CA THR A 42 -8.29 -12.74 6.41
C THR A 42 -8.98 -11.77 7.37
N ILE A 43 -8.59 -10.50 7.34
CA ILE A 43 -9.18 -9.44 8.18
C ILE A 43 -10.68 -9.26 7.90
N GLU A 44 -11.10 -9.29 6.63
CA GLU A 44 -12.52 -9.16 6.25
C GLU A 44 -13.38 -10.25 6.90
N ASN A 45 -12.84 -11.46 7.01
CA ASN A 45 -13.55 -12.63 7.56
C ASN A 45 -13.31 -12.84 9.07
N ASP A 46 -12.60 -11.97 9.76
CA ASP A 46 -12.38 -12.04 11.22
C ASP A 46 -13.31 -11.08 11.95
N ASP A 47 -14.43 -11.60 12.48
CA ASP A 47 -15.45 -10.80 13.17
C ASP A 47 -14.93 -10.11 14.45
N ASP A 48 -13.83 -10.57 15.02
CA ASP A 48 -13.21 -9.92 16.18
C ASP A 48 -12.38 -8.69 15.81
N VAL A 49 -12.05 -8.48 14.54
CA VAL A 49 -11.35 -7.27 14.09
C VAL A 49 -12.36 -6.18 13.77
N LEU A 50 -12.25 -5.03 14.45
CA LEU A 50 -13.11 -3.87 14.28
C LEU A 50 -12.46 -2.72 13.50
N ALA A 51 -11.14 -2.65 13.48
CA ALA A 51 -10.39 -1.62 12.75
C ALA A 51 -9.02 -2.15 12.33
N VAL A 52 -8.41 -1.50 11.33
CA VAL A 52 -7.10 -1.86 10.80
C VAL A 52 -6.17 -0.65 10.84
N VAL A 53 -4.94 -0.87 11.30
CA VAL A 53 -3.83 0.08 11.17
C VAL A 53 -2.84 -0.49 10.16
N LEU A 54 -2.56 0.25 9.10
CA LEU A 54 -1.59 -0.11 8.08
C LEU A 54 -0.37 0.80 8.19
N THR A 55 0.83 0.22 8.30
CA THR A 55 2.08 0.96 8.44
C THR A 55 3.24 0.29 7.70
N GLY A 56 4.40 0.93 7.68
CA GLY A 56 5.65 0.38 7.15
C GLY A 56 6.67 0.10 8.24
N ALA A 57 7.42 -0.99 8.11
CA ALA A 57 8.50 -1.33 9.04
C ALA A 57 9.65 -0.31 8.99
N GLY A 58 10.23 -0.02 10.16
CA GLY A 58 11.34 0.91 10.31
C GLY A 58 10.91 2.38 10.29
N GLU A 59 11.89 3.28 10.24
CA GLU A 59 11.64 4.74 10.39
C GLU A 59 11.68 5.53 9.08
N LYS A 60 12.12 4.94 7.97
CA LYS A 60 12.40 5.68 6.74
C LYS A 60 11.20 5.79 5.82
N ALA A 61 10.43 4.73 5.69
CA ALA A 61 9.35 4.68 4.72
C ALA A 61 8.12 3.97 5.27
N PHE A 62 6.97 4.51 4.97
CA PHE A 62 5.72 3.78 4.94
C PHE A 62 5.81 2.76 3.79
N VAL A 63 5.79 3.23 2.56
CA VAL A 63 6.02 2.47 1.33
C VAL A 63 6.58 3.43 0.28
N ALA A 64 7.77 3.15 -0.26
CA ALA A 64 8.44 4.04 -1.21
C ALA A 64 8.19 3.67 -2.68
N GLY A 65 7.03 3.09 -3.00
CA GLY A 65 6.60 2.82 -4.36
C GLY A 65 6.51 1.34 -4.70
N ALA A 66 6.31 1.06 -5.98
CA ALA A 66 6.43 -0.28 -6.54
C ALA A 66 7.90 -0.71 -6.61
N ASP A 67 8.16 -2.00 -6.59
CA ASP A 67 9.53 -2.54 -6.69
C ASP A 67 10.04 -2.43 -8.14
N ILE A 68 10.80 -1.35 -8.40
CA ILE A 68 11.35 -1.06 -9.74
C ILE A 68 12.30 -2.18 -10.19
N SER A 69 12.98 -2.86 -9.26
CA SER A 69 13.90 -3.95 -9.59
C SER A 69 13.16 -5.16 -10.22
N GLU A 70 11.92 -5.41 -9.79
CA GLU A 70 11.05 -6.41 -10.39
C GLU A 70 10.44 -5.90 -11.72
N MET A 71 10.02 -4.63 -11.75
CA MET A 71 9.31 -4.06 -12.90
C MET A 71 10.16 -3.94 -14.16
N LYS A 72 11.46 -3.67 -14.03
CA LYS A 72 12.36 -3.38 -15.17
C LYS A 72 12.43 -4.52 -16.20
N ASP A 73 12.24 -5.76 -15.75
CA ASP A 73 12.35 -6.97 -16.57
C ASP A 73 10.97 -7.52 -16.99
N MET A 74 9.87 -6.82 -16.66
CA MET A 74 8.51 -7.24 -17.00
C MET A 74 8.21 -7.02 -18.49
N THR A 75 7.60 -8.02 -19.09
CA THR A 75 6.94 -7.86 -20.40
C THR A 75 5.68 -6.97 -20.24
N VAL A 76 5.14 -6.48 -21.35
CA VAL A 76 3.90 -5.67 -21.35
C VAL A 76 2.74 -6.39 -20.67
N LEU A 77 2.60 -7.71 -20.87
CA LEU A 77 1.55 -8.50 -20.23
C LEU A 77 1.77 -8.61 -18.71
N GLN A 78 3.00 -8.87 -18.29
CA GLN A 78 3.35 -8.94 -16.87
C GLN A 78 3.15 -7.59 -16.19
N GLY A 79 3.54 -6.48 -16.81
CA GLY A 79 3.31 -5.13 -16.28
C GLY A 79 1.82 -4.82 -16.15
N ARG A 80 0.99 -5.22 -17.13
CA ARG A 80 -0.45 -5.10 -17.05
C ARG A 80 -1.02 -5.92 -15.87
N ASP A 81 -0.57 -7.15 -15.69
CA ASP A 81 -1.06 -8.04 -14.63
C ASP A 81 -0.61 -7.55 -13.25
N PHE A 82 0.61 -6.99 -13.14
CA PHE A 82 1.10 -6.33 -11.94
C PHE A 82 0.25 -5.10 -11.57
N GLY A 83 -0.04 -4.24 -12.54
CA GLY A 83 -0.93 -3.09 -12.34
C GLY A 83 -2.34 -3.50 -11.92
N LYS A 84 -2.89 -4.56 -12.53
CA LYS A 84 -4.19 -5.13 -12.15
C LYS A 84 -4.18 -5.70 -10.73
N LEU A 85 -3.11 -6.41 -10.34
CA LEU A 85 -2.96 -6.94 -8.98
C LEU A 85 -2.99 -5.81 -7.95
N GLY A 86 -2.15 -4.78 -8.11
CA GLY A 86 -2.10 -3.65 -7.20
C GLY A 86 -3.42 -2.89 -7.10
N ASN A 87 -4.09 -2.64 -8.25
CA ASN A 87 -5.41 -2.01 -8.24
C ASN A 87 -6.46 -2.85 -7.49
N ASN A 88 -6.47 -4.17 -7.67
CA ASN A 88 -7.39 -5.06 -6.98
C ASN A 88 -7.16 -5.06 -5.46
N VAL A 89 -5.90 -5.13 -5.03
CA VAL A 89 -5.53 -5.07 -3.60
C VAL A 89 -5.96 -3.74 -2.99
N PHE A 90 -5.65 -2.62 -3.64
CA PHE A 90 -6.01 -1.30 -3.13
C PHE A 90 -7.53 -1.07 -3.13
N ARG A 91 -8.23 -1.60 -4.13
CA ARG A 91 -9.69 -1.58 -4.13
C ARG A 91 -10.28 -2.39 -2.98
N LYS A 92 -9.71 -3.57 -2.68
CA LYS A 92 -10.12 -4.39 -1.52
C LYS A 92 -9.93 -3.62 -0.21
N ILE A 93 -8.81 -2.92 -0.02
CA ILE A 93 -8.56 -2.07 1.15
C ILE A 93 -9.60 -0.95 1.23
N GLU A 94 -9.84 -0.24 0.13
CA GLU A 94 -10.79 0.88 0.03
C GLU A 94 -12.25 0.46 0.28
N THR A 95 -12.59 -0.80 0.02
CA THR A 95 -13.96 -1.31 0.18
C THR A 95 -14.11 -2.29 1.33
N LEU A 96 -13.09 -2.41 2.18
CA LEU A 96 -13.15 -3.25 3.39
C LEU A 96 -14.33 -2.80 4.26
N SER A 97 -15.05 -3.74 4.88
CA SER A 97 -16.17 -3.44 5.78
C SER A 97 -15.75 -2.79 7.12
N LYS A 98 -14.44 -2.68 7.34
CA LYS A 98 -13.81 -2.17 8.57
C LYS A 98 -12.95 -0.96 8.25
N PRO A 99 -12.90 0.09 9.10
CA PRO A 99 -12.08 1.26 8.86
C PRO A 99 -10.59 0.91 8.82
N VAL A 100 -9.90 1.44 7.83
CA VAL A 100 -8.45 1.27 7.63
C VAL A 100 -7.74 2.60 7.82
N ILE A 101 -6.84 2.66 8.78
CA ILE A 101 -6.03 3.84 9.11
C ILE A 101 -4.61 3.63 8.58
N ALA A 102 -4.18 4.45 7.64
CA ALA A 102 -2.78 4.52 7.24
C ALA A 102 -1.98 5.31 8.29
N ALA A 103 -1.10 4.64 9.02
CA ALA A 103 -0.12 5.27 9.91
C ALA A 103 1.19 5.51 9.11
N VAL A 104 1.30 6.69 8.51
CA VAL A 104 2.37 7.02 7.56
C VAL A 104 3.61 7.49 8.31
N ASN A 105 4.54 6.57 8.56
CA ASN A 105 5.73 6.79 9.38
C ASN A 105 6.90 7.47 8.64
N GLY A 106 6.87 7.56 7.31
CA GLY A 106 7.96 8.12 6.49
C GLY A 106 7.56 8.35 5.04
N PHE A 107 8.42 7.97 4.08
CA PHE A 107 8.12 8.13 2.66
C PHE A 107 6.89 7.31 2.23
N ALA A 108 5.93 7.98 1.62
CA ALA A 108 4.76 7.41 0.95
C ALA A 108 4.78 7.90 -0.51
N LEU A 109 5.52 7.20 -1.37
CA LEU A 109 5.81 7.63 -2.74
C LEU A 109 5.21 6.65 -3.76
N GLY A 110 4.73 7.16 -4.89
CA GLY A 110 4.13 6.34 -5.94
C GLY A 110 3.07 5.38 -5.40
N GLY A 111 3.27 4.09 -5.60
CA GLY A 111 2.40 3.05 -5.05
C GLY A 111 2.15 3.16 -3.54
N GLY A 112 3.10 3.72 -2.76
CA GLY A 112 2.91 3.97 -1.33
C GLY A 112 1.97 5.15 -1.04
N CYS A 113 2.05 6.19 -1.85
CA CYS A 113 1.08 7.28 -1.80
C CYS A 113 -0.31 6.76 -2.19
N GLU A 114 -0.40 5.96 -3.25
CA GLU A 114 -1.63 5.32 -3.73
C GLU A 114 -2.24 4.39 -2.67
N LEU A 115 -1.41 3.60 -1.97
CA LEU A 115 -1.83 2.74 -0.87
C LEU A 115 -2.42 3.55 0.29
N SER A 116 -1.75 4.64 0.68
CA SER A 116 -2.24 5.52 1.74
C SER A 116 -3.58 6.17 1.37
N MET A 117 -3.78 6.50 0.09
CA MET A 117 -5.04 7.06 -0.41
C MET A 117 -6.18 6.04 -0.51
N ALA A 118 -5.87 4.75 -0.55
CA ALA A 118 -6.86 3.67 -0.52
C ALA A 118 -7.38 3.40 0.90
N CYS A 119 -6.74 3.92 1.94
CA CYS A 119 -7.22 3.84 3.32
C CYS A 119 -8.25 4.95 3.61
N ASP A 120 -9.08 4.75 4.63
CA ASP A 120 -10.12 5.72 5.04
C ASP A 120 -9.50 6.96 5.69
N ILE A 121 -8.56 6.75 6.61
CA ILE A 121 -7.90 7.81 7.38
C ILE A 121 -6.39 7.74 7.18
N ARG A 122 -5.74 8.88 7.11
CA ARG A 122 -4.27 9.02 7.05
C ARG A 122 -3.79 9.82 8.25
N ILE A 123 -2.93 9.20 9.07
CA ILE A 123 -2.19 9.85 10.14
C ILE A 123 -0.72 9.85 9.74
N ALA A 124 -0.11 11.00 9.67
CA ALA A 124 1.24 11.16 9.17
C ALA A 124 2.19 11.65 10.26
N SER A 125 3.35 11.04 10.35
CA SER A 125 4.44 11.58 11.16
C SER A 125 4.94 12.90 10.58
N ASN A 126 5.63 13.69 11.37
CA ASN A 126 6.28 14.92 10.89
C ASN A 126 7.42 14.66 9.89
N LYS A 127 7.85 13.41 9.73
CA LYS A 127 8.85 12.95 8.75
C LYS A 127 8.21 12.44 7.46
N ALA A 128 6.88 12.29 7.41
CA ALA A 128 6.19 11.75 6.25
C ALA A 128 6.31 12.67 5.04
N LYS A 129 6.52 12.05 3.88
CA LYS A 129 6.54 12.76 2.59
C LYS A 129 5.70 11.97 1.59
N PHE A 130 4.72 12.64 1.01
CA PHE A 130 3.84 12.10 -0.02
C PHE A 130 4.26 12.60 -1.40
N GLY A 131 4.10 11.77 -2.41
CA GLY A 131 4.35 12.19 -3.80
C GLY A 131 4.08 11.10 -4.81
N GLN A 132 3.91 11.55 -6.06
CA GLN A 132 3.77 10.68 -7.23
C GLN A 132 4.98 10.95 -8.16
N PRO A 133 6.12 10.28 -7.92
CA PRO A 133 7.35 10.49 -8.70
C PRO A 133 7.28 9.93 -10.12
N GLU A 134 6.23 9.20 -10.46
CA GLU A 134 5.99 8.58 -11.76
C GLU A 134 6.12 9.58 -12.90
N VAL A 135 5.65 10.83 -12.71
CA VAL A 135 5.74 11.88 -13.73
C VAL A 135 7.19 12.21 -14.10
N GLY A 136 8.12 12.14 -13.13
CA GLY A 136 9.56 12.31 -13.36
C GLY A 136 10.20 11.14 -14.08
N LEU A 137 9.55 9.98 -14.11
CA LEU A 137 9.99 8.77 -14.80
C LEU A 137 9.33 8.60 -16.18
N GLY A 138 8.41 9.49 -16.56
CA GLY A 138 7.66 9.42 -17.82
C GLY A 138 6.62 8.30 -17.84
N ILE A 139 6.14 7.86 -16.68
CA ILE A 139 5.08 6.85 -16.55
C ILE A 139 3.89 7.42 -15.77
N THR A 140 2.77 6.70 -15.78
CA THR A 140 1.57 7.07 -15.01
C THR A 140 1.51 6.30 -13.69
N PRO A 141 0.90 6.88 -12.63
CA PRO A 141 0.57 6.12 -11.41
C PRO A 141 -0.25 4.87 -11.75
N GLY A 142 0.25 3.71 -11.34
CA GLY A 142 -0.27 2.40 -11.78
C GLY A 142 -1.36 1.80 -10.89
N PHE A 143 -1.52 2.28 -9.66
CA PHE A 143 -2.41 1.69 -8.64
C PHE A 143 -3.58 2.61 -8.23
N GLY A 144 -4.01 3.45 -9.16
CA GLY A 144 -5.21 4.29 -9.00
C GLY A 144 -4.95 5.72 -8.54
N GLY A 145 -3.70 6.16 -8.44
CA GLY A 145 -3.32 7.52 -8.06
C GLY A 145 -3.91 8.60 -8.98
N THR A 146 -4.01 8.31 -10.28
CA THR A 146 -4.66 9.19 -11.26
C THR A 146 -6.11 9.53 -10.91
N GLN A 147 -6.76 8.68 -10.11
CA GLN A 147 -8.15 8.86 -9.72
C GLN A 147 -8.29 9.36 -8.28
N ARG A 148 -7.48 8.81 -7.34
CA ARG A 148 -7.61 9.15 -5.92
C ARG A 148 -6.99 10.50 -5.57
N LEU A 149 -5.82 10.81 -6.12
CA LEU A 149 -5.11 12.02 -5.71
C LEU A 149 -5.91 13.29 -6.00
N SER A 150 -6.37 13.49 -7.24
CA SER A 150 -7.13 14.68 -7.62
C SER A 150 -8.44 14.84 -6.85
N ARG A 151 -9.07 13.74 -6.41
CA ARG A 151 -10.28 13.78 -5.59
C ARG A 151 -10.01 14.20 -4.15
N LEU A 152 -8.81 13.86 -3.63
CA LEU A 152 -8.45 14.15 -2.23
C LEU A 152 -7.85 15.56 -2.06
N VAL A 153 -7.07 16.04 -3.04
CA VAL A 153 -6.29 17.29 -2.90
C VAL A 153 -6.68 18.37 -3.90
N GLY A 154 -7.57 18.07 -4.85
CA GLY A 154 -7.93 18.99 -5.94
C GLY A 154 -7.01 18.88 -7.15
N MET A 155 -7.29 19.72 -8.16
CA MET A 155 -6.61 19.69 -9.48
C MET A 155 -5.37 20.59 -9.55
N GLY A 156 -5.14 21.42 -8.56
CA GLY A 156 -4.02 22.36 -8.50
C GLY A 156 -2.86 21.96 -7.62
#